data_8caded14eb15a8ea650deb9887f74780
#
_entry.id   8caded14eb15a8ea650deb9887f74780
#
_cell.length_a   1.000
_cell.length_b   1.000
_cell.length_c   1.000
_cell.angle_alpha   90.00
_cell.angle_beta   90.00
_cell.angle_gamma   90.00
#
_symmetry.space_group_name_H-M   'P 1'
#
loop_
_entity.id
_entity.type
_entity.pdbx_description
1 polymer ?
#
loop_
_entity_poly.entity_id
_entity_poly.type
_entity_poly.pdbx_seq_one_letter_code
_entity_poly.pdbx_strand_id
1 'polypeptide(L)'
;LPRLKRGFPFLDKGKFFVIIKFMKTTFLKSENEVKRNWYLVDMTNKTLGRAASKIARILSGKNKVTYTPHIDGGDFVVAINAKKIRVTGKKLLNKVYYHHTGYPGGLKKRSLAELLAKKPEEVLRLAVKRMLPKNRLGRRMLKRLKIYPDEKHPHRAQRPVMIEL
;
A
#
# COMPACT_ATOMS: atom_id res chain seq x y z
N LEU A 1 19.85 53.96 -32.73
CA LEU A 1 19.79 52.78 -31.83
C LEU A 1 19.30 51.56 -32.61
N PRO A 2 20.14 50.54 -32.86
CA PRO A 2 19.72 49.35 -33.60
C PRO A 2 18.92 48.39 -32.69
N ARG A 3 17.74 47.99 -33.16
CA ARG A 3 16.91 46.95 -32.55
C ARG A 3 17.62 45.59 -32.64
N LEU A 4 18.05 45.07 -31.52
CA LEU A 4 18.48 43.67 -31.37
C LEU A 4 17.29 42.71 -31.65
N LYS A 5 17.29 42.08 -32.81
CA LYS A 5 16.48 40.94 -33.11
C LYS A 5 17.02 39.76 -32.29
N ARG A 6 16.35 39.40 -31.20
CA ARG A 6 16.59 38.12 -30.50
C ARG A 6 16.09 36.98 -31.40
N GLY A 7 16.97 36.50 -32.28
CA GLY A 7 16.74 35.24 -32.98
C GLY A 7 16.93 34.10 -32.00
N PHE A 8 15.90 33.37 -31.68
CA PHE A 8 16.03 32.04 -31.07
C PHE A 8 16.81 31.15 -32.04
N PRO A 9 17.86 30.43 -31.57
CA PRO A 9 18.60 29.54 -32.43
C PRO A 9 17.59 28.51 -32.99
N PHE A 10 17.62 28.34 -34.31
CA PHE A 10 16.83 27.36 -35.05
C PHE A 10 17.17 25.95 -34.51
N LEU A 11 16.37 25.46 -33.57
CA LEU A 11 16.51 24.12 -33.03
C LEU A 11 16.09 23.14 -34.14
N ASP A 12 17.08 22.45 -34.66
CA ASP A 12 16.94 21.38 -35.63
C ASP A 12 15.87 20.38 -35.17
N LYS A 13 14.79 20.25 -35.96
CA LYS A 13 13.63 19.39 -35.63
C LYS A 13 14.04 17.96 -35.32
N GLY A 14 15.15 17.47 -35.87
CA GLY A 14 15.70 16.15 -35.61
C GLY A 14 16.24 15.99 -34.18
N LYS A 15 16.93 17.03 -33.65
CA LYS A 15 17.45 16.99 -32.27
C LYS A 15 16.35 17.12 -31.23
N PHE A 16 15.28 17.86 -31.53
CA PHE A 16 14.11 17.98 -30.64
C PHE A 16 13.36 16.64 -30.52
N PHE A 17 13.27 15.91 -31.63
CA PHE A 17 12.63 14.57 -31.64
C PHE A 17 13.45 13.54 -30.85
N VAL A 18 14.79 13.63 -30.90
CA VAL A 18 15.70 12.77 -30.12
C VAL A 18 15.61 13.10 -28.61
N ILE A 19 15.50 14.38 -28.23
CA ILE A 19 15.36 14.80 -26.82
C ILE A 19 14.03 14.30 -26.26
N ILE A 20 12.93 14.38 -27.01
CA ILE A 20 11.62 13.86 -26.61
C ILE A 20 11.65 12.33 -26.45
N LYS A 21 12.42 11.62 -27.30
CA LYS A 21 12.59 10.18 -27.21
C LYS A 21 13.40 9.76 -25.96
N PHE A 22 14.28 10.63 -25.45
CA PHE A 22 15.04 10.42 -24.22
C PHE A 22 14.27 10.79 -22.95
N MET A 23 13.26 11.65 -23.03
CA MET A 23 12.35 11.92 -21.92
C MET A 23 11.26 10.86 -21.84
N LYS A 24 11.65 9.60 -21.74
CA LYS A 24 10.71 8.54 -21.37
C LYS A 24 10.34 8.76 -19.91
N THR A 25 9.19 9.35 -19.68
CA THR A 25 8.56 9.31 -18.36
C THR A 25 8.43 7.84 -17.97
N THR A 26 9.02 7.49 -16.82
CA THR A 26 9.09 6.11 -16.31
C THR A 26 7.75 5.63 -15.78
N PHE A 27 6.69 5.73 -16.56
CA PHE A 27 5.39 5.19 -16.17
C PHE A 27 5.06 3.94 -16.98
N LEU A 28 4.48 2.98 -16.27
CA LEU A 28 4.03 1.74 -16.86
C LEU A 28 2.81 2.00 -17.74
N LYS A 29 2.76 1.35 -18.90
CA LYS A 29 1.62 1.43 -19.82
C LYS A 29 0.55 0.39 -19.51
N SER A 30 0.93 -0.78 -18.99
CA SER A 30 0.00 -1.86 -18.67
C SER A 30 0.34 -2.59 -17.37
N GLU A 31 -0.65 -3.31 -16.82
CA GLU A 31 -0.47 -4.14 -15.62
C GLU A 31 0.50 -5.32 -15.86
N ASN A 32 0.69 -5.75 -17.11
CA ASN A 32 1.56 -6.89 -17.47
C ASN A 32 3.05 -6.57 -17.33
N GLU A 33 3.41 -5.29 -17.38
CA GLU A 33 4.79 -4.82 -17.23
C GLU A 33 5.24 -4.76 -15.75
N VAL A 34 4.31 -4.96 -14.82
CA VAL A 34 4.59 -4.83 -13.39
C VAL A 34 5.31 -6.05 -12.85
N LYS A 35 6.56 -5.90 -12.45
CA LYS A 35 7.27 -6.88 -11.62
C LYS A 35 6.85 -6.72 -10.17
N ARG A 36 6.29 -7.80 -9.57
CA ARG A 36 5.81 -7.82 -8.17
C ARG A 36 6.74 -8.64 -7.32
N ASN A 37 7.19 -8.06 -6.21
CA ASN A 37 8.01 -8.71 -5.21
C ASN A 37 7.13 -9.17 -4.03
N TRP A 38 7.65 -10.13 -3.25
CA TRP A 38 7.04 -10.58 -2.02
C TRP A 38 7.85 -10.09 -0.83
N TYR A 39 7.17 -9.46 0.11
CA TYR A 39 7.79 -8.93 1.32
C TYR A 39 7.19 -9.57 2.56
N LEU A 40 8.07 -9.96 3.48
CA LEU A 40 7.72 -10.46 4.80
C LEU A 40 7.91 -9.33 5.83
N VAL A 41 6.91 -9.14 6.65
CA VAL A 41 6.91 -8.09 7.68
C VAL A 41 6.56 -8.71 9.02
N ASP A 42 7.45 -8.58 10.00
CA ASP A 42 7.16 -8.94 11.39
C ASP A 42 6.45 -7.79 12.11
N MET A 43 5.30 -8.09 12.71
CA MET A 43 4.46 -7.14 13.43
C MET A 43 4.74 -7.11 14.93
N THR A 44 5.70 -7.90 15.43
CA THR A 44 6.04 -7.98 16.85
C THR A 44 6.44 -6.59 17.39
N ASN A 45 5.73 -6.12 18.42
CA ASN A 45 5.95 -4.81 19.07
C ASN A 45 5.82 -3.57 18.14
N LYS A 46 5.46 -3.74 16.88
CA LYS A 46 5.26 -2.60 15.96
C LYS A 46 3.93 -1.89 16.24
N THR A 47 3.94 -0.57 16.17
CA THR A 47 2.70 0.22 16.35
C THR A 47 1.77 0.03 15.16
N LEU A 48 0.51 -0.34 15.41
CA LEU A 48 -0.50 -0.63 14.38
C LEU A 48 -0.58 0.44 13.29
N GLY A 49 -0.66 1.73 13.65
CA GLY A 49 -0.84 2.81 12.67
C GLY A 49 0.38 3.02 11.78
N ARG A 50 1.57 3.03 12.38
CA ARG A 50 2.84 3.21 11.63
C ARG A 50 3.11 2.04 10.70
N ALA A 51 2.92 0.82 11.16
CA ALA A 51 3.06 -0.37 10.33
C ALA A 51 2.03 -0.38 9.19
N ALA A 52 0.75 -0.10 9.47
CA ALA A 52 -0.29 -0.05 8.45
C ALA A 52 -0.02 0.98 7.35
N SER A 53 0.55 2.16 7.69
CA SER A 53 0.89 3.18 6.69
C SER A 53 2.03 2.76 5.77
N LYS A 54 3.07 2.12 6.32
CA LYS A 54 4.19 1.59 5.52
C LYS A 54 3.73 0.44 4.61
N ILE A 55 2.91 -0.49 5.13
CA ILE A 55 2.31 -1.58 4.35
C ILE A 55 1.43 -1.00 3.23
N ALA A 56 0.61 0.00 3.49
CA ALA A 56 -0.24 0.62 2.47
C ALA A 56 0.59 1.27 1.35
N ARG A 57 1.75 1.87 1.65
CA ARG A 57 2.69 2.40 0.64
C ARG A 57 3.24 1.30 -0.26
N ILE A 58 3.62 0.14 0.30
CA ILE A 58 4.13 -1.01 -0.47
C ILE A 58 3.01 -1.59 -1.36
N LEU A 59 1.82 -1.80 -0.81
CA LEU A 59 0.67 -2.34 -1.55
C LEU A 59 0.19 -1.41 -2.68
N SER A 60 0.32 -0.10 -2.51
CA SER A 60 0.00 0.87 -3.57
C SER A 60 1.13 1.03 -4.59
N GLY A 61 2.34 0.53 -4.30
CA GLY A 61 3.51 0.69 -5.15
C GLY A 61 4.17 2.07 -5.08
N LYS A 62 3.80 2.92 -4.11
CA LYS A 62 4.37 4.27 -3.95
C LYS A 62 5.85 4.31 -3.60
N ASN A 63 6.45 3.17 -3.26
CA ASN A 63 7.88 3.00 -3.04
C ASN A 63 8.67 2.77 -4.32
N LYS A 64 7.99 2.52 -5.45
CA LYS A 64 8.63 2.27 -6.75
C LYS A 64 8.75 3.55 -7.57
N VAL A 65 9.85 3.68 -8.30
CA VAL A 65 10.07 4.79 -9.26
C VAL A 65 9.03 4.76 -10.38
N THR A 66 8.57 3.56 -10.76
CA THR A 66 7.58 3.32 -11.81
C THR A 66 6.12 3.48 -11.34
N TYR A 67 5.90 4.12 -10.17
CA TYR A 67 4.55 4.32 -9.64
C TYR A 67 3.66 5.09 -10.61
N THR A 68 2.51 4.51 -10.94
CA THR A 68 1.46 5.12 -11.76
C THR A 68 0.12 5.00 -11.04
N PRO A 69 -0.63 6.10 -10.83
CA PRO A 69 -1.85 6.09 -10.02
C PRO A 69 -2.98 5.20 -10.56
N HIS A 70 -3.06 5.03 -11.86
CA HIS A 70 -4.13 4.26 -12.54
C HIS A 70 -3.80 2.77 -12.71
N ILE A 71 -2.54 2.37 -12.48
CA ILE A 71 -2.07 0.99 -12.62
C ILE A 71 -1.82 0.38 -11.24
N ASP A 72 -2.12 -0.90 -11.11
CA ASP A 72 -1.84 -1.68 -9.92
C ASP A 72 -0.39 -2.16 -9.87
N GLY A 73 0.53 -1.24 -9.50
CA GLY A 73 1.97 -1.46 -9.47
C GLY A 73 2.54 -2.01 -8.18
N GLY A 74 1.72 -2.26 -7.16
CA GLY A 74 2.17 -2.65 -5.82
C GLY A 74 2.62 -4.09 -5.70
N ASP A 75 3.27 -4.40 -4.58
CA ASP A 75 3.86 -5.69 -4.25
C ASP A 75 2.98 -6.51 -3.29
N PHE A 76 3.34 -7.79 -3.10
CA PHE A 76 2.72 -8.64 -2.10
C PHE A 76 3.36 -8.43 -0.73
N VAL A 77 2.53 -8.40 0.30
CA VAL A 77 2.98 -8.27 1.70
C VAL A 77 2.41 -9.40 2.53
N VAL A 78 3.29 -10.13 3.20
CA VAL A 78 2.98 -11.16 4.19
C VAL A 78 3.31 -10.59 5.56
N ALA A 79 2.29 -10.34 6.38
CA ALA A 79 2.46 -9.85 7.76
C ALA A 79 2.30 -11.02 8.72
N ILE A 80 3.31 -11.27 9.55
CA ILE A 80 3.31 -12.31 10.58
C ILE A 80 3.20 -11.70 11.98
N ASN A 81 2.91 -12.56 12.97
CA ASN A 81 2.79 -12.15 14.38
C ASN A 81 1.73 -11.06 14.64
N ALA A 82 0.60 -11.10 13.92
CA ALA A 82 -0.45 -10.09 14.07
C ALA A 82 -1.04 -10.00 15.50
N LYS A 83 -0.93 -11.06 16.31
CA LYS A 83 -1.34 -11.06 17.73
C LYS A 83 -0.48 -10.14 18.59
N LYS A 84 0.81 -9.94 18.24
CA LYS A 84 1.80 -9.20 19.02
C LYS A 84 1.88 -7.70 18.62
N ILE A 85 0.87 -7.21 17.90
CA ILE A 85 0.80 -5.80 17.49
C ILE A 85 0.60 -4.89 18.70
N ARG A 86 1.40 -3.83 18.77
CA ARG A 86 1.28 -2.80 19.81
C ARG A 86 0.30 -1.71 19.39
N VAL A 87 -0.54 -1.30 20.34
CA VAL A 87 -1.44 -0.15 20.23
C VAL A 87 -1.11 0.88 21.30
N THR A 88 -1.03 2.16 20.94
CA THR A 88 -0.63 3.24 21.85
C THR A 88 -1.82 3.90 22.55
N GLY A 89 -1.59 4.35 23.80
CA GLY A 89 -2.57 5.07 24.61
C GLY A 89 -3.79 4.22 24.97
N LYS A 90 -4.91 4.87 25.31
CA LYS A 90 -6.15 4.20 25.74
C LYS A 90 -6.98 3.58 24.59
N LYS A 91 -6.37 3.37 23.38
CA LYS A 91 -7.09 2.88 22.21
C LYS A 91 -7.59 1.44 22.35
N LEU A 92 -6.95 0.61 23.18
CA LEU A 92 -7.43 -0.76 23.43
C LEU A 92 -8.86 -0.75 24.01
N LEU A 93 -9.15 0.18 24.90
CA LEU A 93 -10.47 0.32 25.55
C LEU A 93 -11.43 1.18 24.73
N ASN A 94 -10.97 2.34 24.25
CA ASN A 94 -11.84 3.35 23.68
C ASN A 94 -12.12 3.17 22.19
N LYS A 95 -11.29 2.37 21.46
CA LYS A 95 -11.49 2.22 20.02
C LYS A 95 -12.54 1.16 19.74
N VAL A 96 -13.66 1.59 19.11
CA VAL A 96 -14.77 0.72 18.72
C VAL A 96 -14.86 0.63 17.21
N TYR A 97 -15.11 -0.57 16.71
CA TYR A 97 -15.41 -0.85 15.33
C TYR A 97 -16.90 -1.08 15.16
N TYR A 98 -17.51 -0.33 14.25
CA TYR A 98 -18.92 -0.44 13.91
C TYR A 98 -19.11 -1.21 12.62
N HIS A 99 -20.07 -2.11 12.60
CA HIS A 99 -20.52 -2.82 11.42
C HIS A 99 -22.05 -2.84 11.40
N HIS A 100 -22.66 -2.45 10.28
CA HIS A 100 -24.10 -2.47 10.09
C HIS A 100 -24.51 -3.64 9.23
N THR A 101 -25.55 -4.37 9.62
CA THR A 101 -26.04 -5.56 8.91
C THR A 101 -26.95 -5.26 7.74
N GLY A 102 -27.40 -4.00 7.59
CA GLY A 102 -28.37 -3.56 6.57
C GLY A 102 -29.82 -3.49 7.07
N TYR A 103 -30.14 -4.11 8.21
CA TYR A 103 -31.50 -4.13 8.78
C TYR A 103 -31.67 -3.04 9.84
N PRO A 104 -32.92 -2.54 10.09
CA PRO A 104 -33.21 -1.63 11.18
C PRO A 104 -32.66 -2.19 12.50
N GLY A 105 -32.00 -1.34 13.30
CA GLY A 105 -31.34 -1.77 14.55
C GLY A 105 -30.09 -2.63 14.40
N GLY A 106 -29.63 -2.92 13.19
CA GLY A 106 -28.53 -3.83 12.90
C GLY A 106 -27.11 -3.29 13.15
N LEU A 107 -26.93 -2.24 13.94
CA LEU A 107 -25.61 -1.69 14.29
C LEU A 107 -24.91 -2.56 15.32
N LYS A 108 -23.84 -3.27 14.88
CA LYS A 108 -22.99 -4.08 15.77
C LYS A 108 -21.73 -3.29 16.14
N LYS A 109 -21.39 -3.31 17.43
CA LYS A 109 -20.20 -2.66 18.01
C LYS A 109 -19.25 -3.73 18.50
N ARG A 110 -17.95 -3.57 18.26
CA ARG A 110 -16.88 -4.44 18.79
C ARG A 110 -15.73 -3.57 19.27
N SER A 111 -15.24 -3.80 20.46
CA SER A 111 -14.05 -3.12 20.97
C SER A 111 -12.78 -3.62 20.25
N LEU A 112 -11.72 -2.80 20.24
CA LEU A 112 -10.44 -3.20 19.67
C LEU A 112 -9.85 -4.41 20.45
N ALA A 113 -10.02 -4.43 21.79
CA ALA A 113 -9.53 -5.53 22.62
C ALA A 113 -10.19 -6.87 22.24
N GLU A 114 -11.51 -6.90 22.10
CA GLU A 114 -12.25 -8.09 21.65
C GLU A 114 -11.84 -8.53 20.25
N LEU A 115 -11.65 -7.59 19.32
CA LEU A 115 -11.29 -7.91 17.96
C LEU A 115 -9.85 -8.46 17.89
N LEU A 116 -8.93 -7.93 18.69
CA LEU A 116 -7.55 -8.40 18.75
C LEU A 116 -7.47 -9.82 19.36
N ALA A 117 -8.31 -10.12 20.35
CA ALA A 117 -8.37 -11.44 20.96
C ALA A 117 -8.96 -12.49 20.02
N LYS A 118 -10.07 -12.17 19.32
CA LYS A 118 -10.79 -13.12 18.46
C LYS A 118 -10.19 -13.24 17.07
N LYS A 119 -9.84 -12.12 16.43
CA LYS A 119 -9.39 -12.03 15.02
C LYS A 119 -8.34 -10.93 14.85
N PRO A 120 -7.09 -11.15 15.29
CA PRO A 120 -6.03 -10.14 15.21
C PRO A 120 -5.72 -9.70 13.78
N GLU A 121 -5.91 -10.59 12.79
CA GLU A 121 -5.72 -10.30 11.37
C GLU A 121 -6.65 -9.18 10.87
N GLU A 122 -7.90 -9.16 11.34
CA GLU A 122 -8.88 -8.14 10.94
C GLU A 122 -8.47 -6.75 11.39
N VAL A 123 -7.82 -6.61 12.54
CA VAL A 123 -7.37 -5.32 13.07
C VAL A 123 -6.41 -4.65 12.09
N LEU A 124 -5.38 -5.38 11.65
CA LEU A 124 -4.42 -4.87 10.68
C LEU A 124 -5.06 -4.67 9.30
N ARG A 125 -5.89 -5.61 8.85
CA ARG A 125 -6.61 -5.51 7.57
C ARG A 125 -7.48 -4.27 7.50
N LEU A 126 -8.25 -3.97 8.54
CA LEU A 126 -9.10 -2.78 8.62
C LEU A 126 -8.28 -1.49 8.66
N ALA A 127 -7.14 -1.48 9.36
CA ALA A 127 -6.24 -0.34 9.39
C ALA A 127 -5.69 -0.03 7.99
N VAL A 128 -5.16 -1.04 7.28
CA VAL A 128 -4.63 -0.90 5.93
C VAL A 128 -5.74 -0.55 4.92
N LYS A 129 -6.91 -1.21 5.01
CA LYS A 129 -8.07 -0.93 4.13
C LYS A 129 -8.48 0.54 4.16
N ARG A 130 -8.42 1.18 5.33
CA ARG A 130 -8.79 2.61 5.49
C ARG A 130 -7.72 3.55 4.94
N MET A 131 -6.49 3.09 4.74
CA MET A 131 -5.37 3.86 4.18
C MET A 131 -5.21 3.67 2.66
N LEU A 132 -5.83 2.65 2.09
CA LEU A 132 -5.88 2.41 0.64
C LEU A 132 -7.05 3.18 0.00
N PRO A 133 -6.98 3.47 -1.32
CA PRO A 133 -8.08 4.09 -2.07
C PRO A 133 -9.38 3.26 -1.96
N LYS A 134 -10.53 3.94 -1.87
CA LYS A 134 -11.85 3.29 -1.74
C LYS A 134 -12.47 2.92 -3.10
N ASN A 135 -11.66 2.50 -4.07
CA ASN A 135 -12.07 2.15 -5.43
C ASN A 135 -11.83 0.67 -5.76
N ARG A 136 -12.10 0.26 -7.00
CA ARG A 136 -11.84 -1.11 -7.49
C ARG A 136 -10.35 -1.46 -7.37
N LEU A 137 -9.47 -0.51 -7.67
CA LEU A 137 -8.01 -0.67 -7.58
C LEU A 137 -7.57 -0.95 -6.14
N GLY A 138 -8.04 -0.16 -5.16
CA GLY A 138 -7.73 -0.39 -3.75
C GLY A 138 -8.20 -1.74 -3.22
N ARG A 139 -9.32 -2.27 -3.73
CA ARG A 139 -9.76 -3.65 -3.41
C ARG A 139 -8.81 -4.72 -3.95
N ARG A 140 -8.24 -4.53 -5.16
CA ARG A 140 -7.20 -5.41 -5.71
C ARG A 140 -5.92 -5.35 -4.90
N MET A 141 -5.47 -4.13 -4.52
CA MET A 141 -4.31 -3.93 -3.66
C MET A 141 -4.46 -4.64 -2.32
N LEU A 142 -5.63 -4.57 -1.69
CA LEU A 142 -5.90 -5.22 -0.40
C LEU A 142 -5.84 -6.76 -0.49
N LYS A 143 -6.16 -7.38 -1.62
CA LYS A 143 -6.06 -8.84 -1.82
C LYS A 143 -4.62 -9.36 -1.75
N ARG A 144 -3.62 -8.50 -2.02
CA ARG A 144 -2.20 -8.83 -1.92
C ARG A 144 -1.64 -8.79 -0.51
N LEU A 145 -2.42 -8.30 0.45
CA LEU A 145 -2.07 -8.35 1.86
C LEU A 145 -2.50 -9.70 2.44
N LYS A 146 -1.52 -10.50 2.88
CA LYS A 146 -1.69 -11.75 3.60
C LYS A 146 -1.28 -11.53 5.04
N ILE A 147 -2.15 -11.87 5.99
CA ILE A 147 -1.92 -11.59 7.41
C ILE A 147 -2.06 -12.90 8.17
N TYR A 148 -1.11 -13.18 9.05
CA TYR A 148 -1.07 -14.36 9.89
C TYR A 148 -0.95 -13.98 11.37
N PRO A 149 -1.71 -14.63 12.25
CA PRO A 149 -1.68 -14.35 13.69
C PRO A 149 -0.33 -14.73 14.32
N ASP A 150 0.25 -15.81 13.83
CA ASP A 150 1.49 -16.41 14.32
C ASP A 150 2.62 -16.24 13.27
N GLU A 151 3.79 -16.82 13.56
CA GLU A 151 4.96 -16.76 12.66
C GLU A 151 4.81 -17.68 11.44
N LYS A 152 4.04 -18.76 11.57
CA LYS A 152 3.89 -19.75 10.50
C LYS A 152 3.03 -19.20 9.35
N HIS A 153 3.55 -19.30 8.12
CA HIS A 153 2.84 -18.89 6.92
C HIS A 153 3.08 -19.88 5.76
N PRO A 154 2.12 -20.09 4.82
CA PRO A 154 2.26 -21.02 3.71
C PRO A 154 3.11 -20.52 2.53
N HIS A 155 3.54 -19.23 2.56
CA HIS A 155 4.19 -18.57 1.41
C HIS A 155 5.72 -18.75 1.36
N ARG A 156 6.26 -19.92 1.76
CA ARG A 156 7.71 -20.20 1.69
C ARG A 156 8.20 -20.32 0.24
N ALA A 157 7.38 -20.91 -0.64
CA ALA A 157 7.73 -21.09 -2.04
C ALA A 157 7.98 -19.78 -2.80
N GLN A 158 7.32 -18.68 -2.39
CA GLN A 158 7.47 -17.35 -2.98
C GLN A 158 8.74 -16.61 -2.50
N ARG A 159 9.49 -17.18 -1.56
CA ARG A 159 10.73 -16.62 -0.97
C ARG A 159 10.58 -15.13 -0.62
N PRO A 160 9.65 -14.77 0.27
CA PRO A 160 9.43 -13.36 0.62
C PRO A 160 10.67 -12.77 1.31
N VAL A 161 11.04 -11.56 0.88
CA VAL A 161 12.17 -10.82 1.45
C VAL A 161 11.71 -10.12 2.74
N MET A 162 12.43 -10.33 3.83
CA MET A 162 12.12 -9.68 5.11
C MET A 162 12.44 -8.17 5.03
N ILE A 163 11.47 -7.35 5.45
CA ILE A 163 11.63 -5.89 5.55
C ILE A 163 11.30 -5.43 6.95
N GLU A 164 12.16 -4.61 7.51
CA GLU A 164 11.88 -3.87 8.72
C GLU A 164 10.99 -2.64 8.42
N LEU A 165 9.97 -2.45 9.26
CA LEU A 165 9.02 -1.34 9.15
C LEU A 165 9.41 -0.14 10.03
#